data_baf956a0fcc34321175a5d665567e882
#
_entry.id   baf956a0fcc34321175a5d665567e882
#
_cell.length_a   1.000
_cell.length_b   1.000
_cell.length_c   1.000
_cell.angle_alpha   90.00
_cell.angle_beta   90.00
_cell.angle_gamma   90.00
#
_symmetry.space_group_name_H-M   'P 1'
#
loop_
_entity.id
_entity.type
_entity.pdbx_description
1 polymer ?
#
loop_
_entity_poly.entity_id
_entity_poly.type
_entity_poly.pdbx_seq_one_letter_code
_entity_poly.pdbx_strand_id
1 'polypeptide(L)'
;MTFDEIVGDARIMAILRGLPPAETLSLATRLWDAGVTVLEIPLARPHGLDALRHVAAAAAERGLIVGAGTVVTPDAARAAADAGARYTVAPGLDLTVLAASLHAGLPHLPGVGTASEVGLAVAAGCRWLKAFPAGALGPGWISALHGPFPDVRFVATGGLSVSDVPAFLDAGTAVVALGSALADPDQRAQLADVL
;
A
#
# COMPACT_ATOMS: atom_id res chain seq x y z
N MET A 1 1.29 -0.17 16.71
CA MET A 1 0.84 0.60 15.53
C MET A 1 -0.16 -0.25 14.75
N THR A 2 -1.28 0.32 14.34
CA THR A 2 -2.34 -0.30 13.54
C THR A 2 -2.37 0.31 12.14
N PHE A 3 -3.09 -0.29 11.19
CA PHE A 3 -3.27 0.34 9.86
C PHE A 3 -4.08 1.63 9.93
N ASP A 4 -4.99 1.78 10.89
CA ASP A 4 -5.70 3.04 11.11
C ASP A 4 -4.73 4.17 11.50
N GLU A 5 -3.75 3.89 12.36
CA GLU A 5 -2.70 4.86 12.73
C GLU A 5 -1.72 5.16 11.58
N ILE A 6 -1.47 4.17 10.69
CA ILE A 6 -0.60 4.34 9.52
C ILE A 6 -1.26 5.24 8.48
N VAL A 7 -2.52 5.00 8.18
CA VAL A 7 -3.25 5.70 7.14
C VAL A 7 -3.72 7.07 7.62
N GLY A 8 -4.23 7.18 8.87
CA GLY A 8 -4.83 8.41 9.36
C GLY A 8 -5.94 8.89 8.41
N ASP A 9 -5.84 10.13 7.96
CA ASP A 9 -6.77 10.76 7.02
C ASP A 9 -6.31 10.66 5.55
N ALA A 10 -5.20 9.96 5.27
CA ALA A 10 -4.66 9.85 3.92
C ALA A 10 -5.62 9.08 3.00
N ARG A 11 -5.89 9.65 1.83
CA ARG A 11 -6.69 9.01 0.77
C ARG A 11 -5.85 8.40 -0.33
N ILE A 12 -4.57 8.78 -0.40
CA ILE A 12 -3.63 8.32 -1.41
C ILE A 12 -2.46 7.59 -0.75
N MET A 13 -2.10 6.45 -1.30
CA MET A 13 -0.85 5.74 -1.04
C MET A 13 0.01 5.75 -2.30
N ALA A 14 1.30 6.04 -2.18
CA ALA A 14 2.21 5.99 -3.31
C ALA A 14 3.06 4.72 -3.29
N ILE A 15 3.14 4.02 -4.43
CA ILE A 15 3.95 2.81 -4.62
C ILE A 15 5.15 3.17 -5.49
N LEU A 16 6.35 3.19 -4.90
CA LEU A 16 7.59 3.58 -5.58
C LEU A 16 8.30 2.34 -6.11
N ARG A 17 8.06 2.01 -7.38
CA ARG A 17 8.46 0.74 -7.97
C ARG A 17 9.61 0.90 -8.95
N GLY A 18 10.67 0.09 -8.79
CA GLY A 18 11.65 -0.21 -9.83
C GLY A 18 12.67 0.90 -10.11
N LEU A 19 12.77 1.89 -9.25
CA LEU A 19 13.78 2.95 -9.32
C LEU A 19 15.03 2.59 -8.52
N PRO A 20 16.22 3.07 -8.89
CA PRO A 20 17.41 3.03 -8.05
C PRO A 20 17.17 3.72 -6.69
N PRO A 21 17.91 3.35 -5.62
CA PRO A 21 17.68 3.88 -4.28
C PRO A 21 17.67 5.41 -4.18
N ALA A 22 18.62 6.09 -4.83
CA ALA A 22 18.70 7.54 -4.82
C ALA A 22 17.52 8.22 -5.52
N GLU A 23 17.05 7.65 -6.64
CA GLU A 23 15.89 8.16 -7.36
C GLU A 23 14.59 7.89 -6.58
N THR A 24 14.49 6.71 -5.93
CA THR A 24 13.36 6.37 -5.06
C THR A 24 13.26 7.37 -3.91
N LEU A 25 14.38 7.68 -3.25
CA LEU A 25 14.43 8.67 -2.18
C LEU A 25 14.04 10.07 -2.68
N SER A 26 14.57 10.49 -3.84
CA SER A 26 14.22 11.77 -4.44
C SER A 26 12.71 11.88 -4.74
N LEU A 27 12.10 10.80 -5.25
CA LEU A 27 10.67 10.75 -5.52
C LEU A 27 9.86 10.74 -4.21
N ALA A 28 10.26 9.96 -3.21
CA ALA A 28 9.64 9.91 -1.90
C ALA A 28 9.61 11.31 -1.26
N THR A 29 10.74 12.02 -1.30
CA THR A 29 10.85 13.40 -0.77
C THR A 29 9.84 14.34 -1.43
N ARG A 30 9.76 14.33 -2.76
CA ARG A 30 8.77 15.17 -3.49
C ARG A 30 7.33 14.83 -3.15
N LEU A 31 7.01 13.54 -2.97
CA LEU A 31 5.67 13.10 -2.61
C LEU A 31 5.30 13.52 -1.18
N TRP A 32 6.22 13.40 -0.24
CA TRP A 32 6.02 13.89 1.13
C TRP A 32 5.81 15.41 1.16
N ASP A 33 6.61 16.16 0.41
CA ASP A 33 6.50 17.62 0.30
C ASP A 33 5.17 18.04 -0.38
N ALA A 34 4.58 17.16 -1.22
CA ALA A 34 3.26 17.35 -1.81
C ALA A 34 2.10 16.85 -0.91
N GLY A 35 2.38 16.28 0.28
CA GLY A 35 1.35 15.82 1.22
C GLY A 35 1.01 14.32 1.15
N VAL A 36 1.65 13.54 0.28
CA VAL A 36 1.47 12.07 0.23
C VAL A 36 2.34 11.43 1.30
N THR A 37 1.75 11.07 2.44
CA THR A 37 2.49 10.55 3.60
C THR A 37 2.63 9.03 3.65
N VAL A 38 1.75 8.28 2.97
CA VAL A 38 1.75 6.81 2.99
C VAL A 38 2.47 6.28 1.76
N LEU A 39 3.67 5.71 1.94
CA LEU A 39 4.52 5.21 0.86
C LEU A 39 4.81 3.72 0.99
N GLU A 40 4.78 3.00 -0.12
CA GLU A 40 5.13 1.58 -0.25
C GLU A 40 6.33 1.39 -1.19
N ILE A 41 7.36 0.64 -0.74
CA ILE A 41 8.51 0.26 -1.56
C ILE A 41 8.43 -1.25 -1.86
N PRO A 42 8.13 -1.67 -3.10
CA PRO A 42 8.07 -3.08 -3.48
C PRO A 42 9.43 -3.77 -3.44
N LEU A 43 9.52 -4.93 -2.74
CA LEU A 43 10.77 -5.69 -2.58
C LEU A 43 11.11 -6.61 -3.76
N ALA A 44 10.12 -6.98 -4.58
CA ALA A 44 10.29 -7.97 -5.66
C ALA A 44 11.12 -7.49 -6.86
N ARG A 45 11.67 -6.28 -6.83
CA ARG A 45 12.50 -5.71 -7.90
C ARG A 45 13.94 -5.55 -7.44
N PRO A 46 14.92 -5.55 -8.38
CA PRO A 46 16.28 -5.17 -8.05
C PRO A 46 16.29 -3.87 -7.25
N HIS A 47 17.18 -3.80 -6.26
CA HIS A 47 17.32 -2.65 -5.36
C HIS A 47 16.14 -2.34 -4.41
N GLY A 48 15.04 -3.12 -4.40
CA GLY A 48 13.88 -2.83 -3.56
C GLY A 48 14.23 -2.73 -2.06
N LEU A 49 15.03 -3.67 -1.55
CA LEU A 49 15.44 -3.67 -0.15
C LEU A 49 16.37 -2.49 0.19
N ASP A 50 17.29 -2.15 -0.73
CA ASP A 50 18.20 -1.02 -0.53
C ASP A 50 17.45 0.32 -0.62
N ALA A 51 16.52 0.44 -1.58
CA ALA A 51 15.64 1.59 -1.67
C ALA A 51 14.81 1.76 -0.39
N LEU A 52 14.25 0.65 0.14
CA LEU A 52 13.52 0.68 1.40
C LEU A 52 14.37 1.21 2.55
N ARG A 53 15.61 0.74 2.72
CA ARG A 53 16.52 1.22 3.79
C ARG A 53 16.76 2.72 3.70
N HIS A 54 17.04 3.24 2.50
CA HIS A 54 17.30 4.67 2.29
C HIS A 54 16.05 5.51 2.58
N VAL A 55 14.89 5.09 2.07
CA VAL A 55 13.64 5.82 2.30
C VAL A 55 13.19 5.72 3.75
N ALA A 56 13.37 4.56 4.41
CA ALA A 56 13.02 4.39 5.83
C ALA A 56 13.86 5.28 6.75
N ALA A 57 15.16 5.41 6.48
CA ALA A 57 16.03 6.32 7.23
C ALA A 57 15.58 7.79 7.09
N ALA A 58 15.34 8.24 5.87
CA ALA A 58 14.86 9.61 5.61
C ALA A 58 13.45 9.87 6.14
N ALA A 59 12.57 8.87 6.11
CA ALA A 59 11.23 8.96 6.71
C ALA A 59 11.31 9.17 8.22
N ALA A 60 12.19 8.42 8.92
CA ALA A 60 12.37 8.56 10.36
C ALA A 60 12.85 9.97 10.76
N GLU A 61 13.74 10.59 9.99
CA GLU A 61 14.20 11.98 10.21
C GLU A 61 13.06 13.01 10.08
N ARG A 62 12.02 12.69 9.32
CA ARG A 62 10.83 13.52 9.12
C ARG A 62 9.66 13.16 10.06
N GLY A 63 9.82 12.17 10.93
CA GLY A 63 8.71 11.64 11.73
C GLY A 63 7.65 10.90 10.90
N LEU A 64 8.01 10.44 9.69
CA LEU A 64 7.18 9.69 8.77
C LEU A 64 7.53 8.19 8.79
N ILE A 65 6.73 7.40 8.11
CA ILE A 65 6.92 5.94 8.01
C ILE A 65 6.83 5.49 6.55
N VAL A 66 7.40 4.32 6.27
CA VAL A 66 7.30 3.68 4.96
C VAL A 66 7.01 2.19 5.13
N GLY A 67 6.27 1.62 4.17
CA GLY A 67 5.97 0.20 4.11
C GLY A 67 6.75 -0.55 3.04
N ALA A 68 6.88 -1.85 3.24
CA ALA A 68 7.41 -2.78 2.24
C ALA A 68 6.28 -3.42 1.45
N GLY A 69 6.34 -3.33 0.13
CA GLY A 69 5.38 -3.95 -0.78
C GLY A 69 5.88 -5.24 -1.40
N THR A 70 4.94 -6.01 -1.94
CA THR A 70 5.20 -7.31 -2.60
C THR A 70 5.91 -8.30 -1.64
N VAL A 71 5.51 -8.26 -0.38
CA VAL A 71 5.99 -9.18 0.65
C VAL A 71 5.20 -10.49 0.52
N VAL A 72 5.82 -11.51 -0.08
CA VAL A 72 5.15 -12.77 -0.46
C VAL A 72 5.80 -14.00 0.19
N THR A 73 6.74 -13.81 1.11
CA THR A 73 7.35 -14.88 1.90
C THR A 73 7.60 -14.41 3.33
N PRO A 74 7.63 -15.32 4.33
CA PRO A 74 8.04 -14.99 5.69
C PRO A 74 9.42 -14.35 5.79
N ASP A 75 10.38 -14.78 4.96
CA ASP A 75 11.73 -14.19 4.92
C ASP A 75 11.71 -12.74 4.44
N ALA A 76 10.88 -12.44 3.43
CA ALA A 76 10.70 -11.06 2.95
C ALA A 76 10.09 -10.16 4.04
N ALA A 77 9.17 -10.68 4.87
CA ALA A 77 8.61 -9.93 6.00
C ALA A 77 9.69 -9.58 7.04
N ARG A 78 10.57 -10.53 7.38
CA ARG A 78 11.71 -10.30 8.28
C ARG A 78 12.69 -9.29 7.69
N ALA A 79 13.07 -9.47 6.42
CA ALA A 79 13.98 -8.54 5.74
C ALA A 79 13.40 -7.12 5.64
N ALA A 80 12.08 -6.98 5.49
CA ALA A 80 11.39 -5.69 5.53
C ALA A 80 11.52 -5.01 6.89
N ALA A 81 11.32 -5.76 7.99
CA ALA A 81 11.49 -5.24 9.35
C ALA A 81 12.92 -4.76 9.59
N ASP A 82 13.92 -5.58 9.24
CA ASP A 82 15.35 -5.26 9.37
C ASP A 82 15.76 -4.04 8.51
N ALA A 83 15.04 -3.78 7.43
CA ALA A 83 15.25 -2.63 6.56
C ALA A 83 14.53 -1.35 7.04
N GLY A 84 13.78 -1.41 8.15
CA GLY A 84 13.11 -0.27 8.74
C GLY A 84 11.67 -0.03 8.25
N ALA A 85 11.06 -1.00 7.54
CA ALA A 85 9.63 -0.92 7.22
C ALA A 85 8.79 -0.85 8.50
N ARG A 86 7.67 -0.15 8.43
CA ARG A 86 6.71 -0.03 9.54
C ARG A 86 5.41 -0.76 9.28
N TYR A 87 5.21 -1.26 8.08
CA TYR A 87 4.12 -2.14 7.67
C TYR A 87 4.52 -2.92 6.41
N THR A 88 3.76 -3.96 6.10
CA THR A 88 3.98 -4.78 4.91
C THR A 88 2.71 -4.88 4.06
N VAL A 89 2.88 -5.04 2.75
CA VAL A 89 1.80 -5.17 1.78
C VAL A 89 2.06 -6.38 0.88
N ALA A 90 1.05 -7.20 0.63
CA ALA A 90 1.13 -8.33 -0.28
C ALA A 90 0.12 -8.21 -1.45
N PRO A 91 0.39 -8.82 -2.60
CA PRO A 91 -0.56 -8.86 -3.73
C PRO A 91 -1.69 -9.88 -3.53
N GLY A 92 -1.56 -10.80 -2.59
CA GLY A 92 -2.50 -11.86 -2.28
C GLY A 92 -2.56 -12.16 -0.79
N LEU A 93 -3.45 -13.07 -0.40
CA LEU A 93 -3.60 -13.53 0.97
C LEU A 93 -2.78 -14.80 1.20
N ASP A 94 -1.78 -14.71 2.06
CA ASP A 94 -1.03 -15.84 2.60
C ASP A 94 -0.94 -15.69 4.12
N LEU A 95 -1.57 -16.63 4.84
CA LEU A 95 -1.65 -16.57 6.30
C LEU A 95 -0.29 -16.78 6.98
N THR A 96 0.67 -17.43 6.31
CA THR A 96 2.04 -17.59 6.85
C THR A 96 2.82 -16.30 6.77
N VAL A 97 2.64 -15.53 5.68
CA VAL A 97 3.22 -14.19 5.51
C VAL A 97 2.58 -13.21 6.47
N LEU A 98 1.25 -13.24 6.61
CA LEU A 98 0.52 -12.44 7.60
C LEU A 98 1.08 -12.68 9.01
N ALA A 99 1.17 -13.96 9.43
CA ALA A 99 1.69 -14.32 10.74
C ALA A 99 3.15 -13.85 10.94
N ALA A 100 4.00 -14.01 9.93
CA ALA A 100 5.40 -13.60 9.98
C ALA A 100 5.54 -12.07 10.11
N SER A 101 4.73 -11.30 9.36
CA SER A 101 4.71 -9.83 9.46
C SER A 101 4.28 -9.37 10.85
N LEU A 102 3.18 -9.93 11.38
CA LEU A 102 2.70 -9.60 12.72
C LEU A 102 3.70 -9.97 13.80
N HIS A 103 4.38 -11.13 13.68
CA HIS A 103 5.42 -11.55 14.60
C HIS A 103 6.65 -10.61 14.58
N ALA A 104 6.97 -10.03 13.43
CA ALA A 104 7.98 -9.00 13.28
C ALA A 104 7.53 -7.60 13.77
N GLY A 105 6.32 -7.48 14.33
CA GLY A 105 5.75 -6.21 14.81
C GLY A 105 5.24 -5.29 13.70
N LEU A 106 5.05 -5.82 12.47
CA LEU A 106 4.60 -5.07 11.32
C LEU A 106 3.12 -5.36 11.02
N PRO A 107 2.22 -4.38 11.06
CA PRO A 107 0.89 -4.51 10.47
C PRO A 107 1.00 -4.96 9.01
N HIS A 108 0.10 -5.85 8.57
CA HIS A 108 0.12 -6.43 7.23
C HIS A 108 -1.16 -6.11 6.46
N LEU A 109 -1.01 -5.68 5.21
CA LEU A 109 -2.09 -5.43 4.26
C LEU A 109 -2.13 -6.56 3.21
N PRO A 110 -2.93 -7.63 3.43
CA PRO A 110 -3.05 -8.72 2.46
C PRO A 110 -3.86 -8.31 1.24
N GLY A 111 -3.50 -8.85 0.07
CA GLY A 111 -4.24 -8.68 -1.18
C GLY A 111 -5.40 -9.63 -1.29
N VAL A 112 -6.51 -9.17 -1.87
CA VAL A 112 -7.72 -9.95 -2.14
C VAL A 112 -8.35 -9.52 -3.47
N GLY A 113 -9.00 -10.46 -4.17
CA GLY A 113 -9.73 -10.21 -5.41
C GLY A 113 -11.07 -10.93 -5.46
N THR A 114 -11.43 -11.69 -4.41
CA THR A 114 -12.68 -12.45 -4.34
C THR A 114 -13.32 -12.35 -2.96
N ALA A 115 -14.65 -12.54 -2.89
CA ALA A 115 -15.38 -12.56 -1.62
C ALA A 115 -14.87 -13.64 -0.65
N SER A 116 -14.42 -14.80 -1.19
CA SER A 116 -13.86 -15.87 -0.37
C SER A 116 -12.55 -15.46 0.30
N GLU A 117 -11.66 -14.78 -0.41
CA GLU A 117 -10.41 -14.25 0.16
C GLU A 117 -10.69 -13.16 1.19
N VAL A 118 -11.66 -12.28 0.95
CA VAL A 118 -12.09 -11.29 1.95
C VAL A 118 -12.58 -11.99 3.21
N GLY A 119 -13.44 -13.01 3.09
CA GLY A 119 -13.92 -13.78 4.23
C GLY A 119 -12.80 -14.47 5.02
N LEU A 120 -11.82 -15.06 4.32
CA LEU A 120 -10.65 -15.68 4.95
C LEU A 120 -9.77 -14.65 5.67
N ALA A 121 -9.54 -13.49 5.06
CA ALA A 121 -8.77 -12.40 5.68
C ALA A 121 -9.45 -11.85 6.93
N VAL A 122 -10.78 -11.65 6.87
CA VAL A 122 -11.59 -11.22 8.03
C VAL A 122 -11.53 -12.24 9.16
N ALA A 123 -11.68 -13.53 8.84
CA ALA A 123 -11.54 -14.63 9.82
C ALA A 123 -10.14 -14.67 10.46
N ALA A 124 -9.10 -14.23 9.74
CA ALA A 124 -7.74 -14.07 10.27
C ALA A 124 -7.52 -12.76 11.04
N GLY A 125 -8.56 -11.94 11.24
CA GLY A 125 -8.50 -10.70 12.00
C GLY A 125 -8.11 -9.45 11.20
N CYS A 126 -8.01 -9.55 9.87
CA CYS A 126 -7.69 -8.39 9.02
C CYS A 126 -8.92 -7.50 8.84
N ARG A 127 -8.77 -6.21 9.08
CA ARG A 127 -9.78 -5.18 8.80
C ARG A 127 -9.41 -4.33 7.58
N TRP A 128 -8.13 -4.22 7.28
CA TRP A 128 -7.61 -3.54 6.10
C TRP A 128 -7.17 -4.56 5.06
N LEU A 129 -7.67 -4.42 3.83
CA LEU A 129 -7.40 -5.33 2.72
C LEU A 129 -7.05 -4.55 1.45
N LYS A 130 -6.06 -5.06 0.72
CA LYS A 130 -5.70 -4.52 -0.59
C LYS A 130 -6.59 -5.16 -1.66
N ALA A 131 -7.50 -4.40 -2.25
CA ALA A 131 -8.22 -4.82 -3.45
C ALA A 131 -7.24 -4.83 -4.65
N PHE A 132 -6.95 -6.02 -5.21
CA PHE A 132 -5.92 -6.18 -6.24
C PHE A 132 -6.27 -7.29 -7.24
N PRO A 133 -6.12 -7.04 -8.55
CA PRO A 133 -5.81 -5.75 -9.20
C PRO A 133 -7.07 -4.87 -9.37
N ALA A 134 -7.13 -3.72 -8.74
CA ALA A 134 -8.32 -2.89 -8.63
C ALA A 134 -8.85 -2.38 -9.98
N GLY A 135 -7.97 -2.05 -10.91
CA GLY A 135 -8.37 -1.61 -12.26
C GLY A 135 -9.16 -2.69 -13.03
N ALA A 136 -8.88 -3.98 -12.78
CA ALA A 136 -9.64 -5.08 -13.37
C ALA A 136 -10.93 -5.39 -12.58
N LEU A 137 -10.93 -5.21 -11.26
CA LEU A 137 -12.10 -5.44 -10.41
C LEU A 137 -13.16 -4.34 -10.59
N GLY A 138 -12.71 -3.10 -10.75
CA GLY A 138 -13.56 -1.92 -10.85
C GLY A 138 -14.13 -1.43 -9.50
N PRO A 139 -14.60 -0.18 -9.43
CA PRO A 139 -15.16 0.40 -8.20
C PRO A 139 -16.44 -0.34 -7.73
N GLY A 140 -17.24 -0.88 -8.66
CA GLY A 140 -18.43 -1.67 -8.32
C GLY A 140 -18.15 -2.92 -7.48
N TRP A 141 -16.95 -3.51 -7.60
CA TRP A 141 -16.54 -4.63 -6.76
C TRP A 141 -16.39 -4.20 -5.29
N ILE A 142 -15.82 -3.02 -5.02
CA ILE A 142 -15.69 -2.46 -3.67
C ILE A 142 -17.07 -2.27 -3.04
N SER A 143 -17.98 -1.57 -3.74
CA SER A 143 -19.34 -1.32 -3.24
C SER A 143 -20.09 -2.62 -2.95
N ALA A 144 -19.96 -3.64 -3.82
CA ALA A 144 -20.61 -4.94 -3.64
C ALA A 144 -20.10 -5.67 -2.39
N LEU A 145 -18.80 -5.58 -2.08
CA LEU A 145 -18.19 -6.28 -0.94
C LEU A 145 -18.47 -5.59 0.40
N HIS A 146 -18.79 -4.31 0.42
CA HIS A 146 -19.24 -3.64 1.64
C HIS A 146 -20.59 -4.16 2.17
N GLY A 147 -21.44 -4.75 1.31
CA GLY A 147 -22.67 -5.38 1.76
C GLY A 147 -22.41 -6.49 2.79
N PRO A 148 -21.73 -7.58 2.41
CA PRO A 148 -21.41 -8.68 3.33
C PRO A 148 -20.28 -8.38 4.33
N PHE A 149 -19.42 -7.38 4.08
CA PHE A 149 -18.24 -7.05 4.90
C PHE A 149 -18.18 -5.54 5.20
N PRO A 150 -19.15 -4.99 5.96
CA PRO A 150 -19.26 -3.53 6.15
C PRO A 150 -18.11 -2.91 6.96
N ASP A 151 -17.40 -3.71 7.76
CA ASP A 151 -16.28 -3.23 8.60
C ASP A 151 -14.93 -3.29 7.91
N VAL A 152 -14.86 -3.84 6.68
CA VAL A 152 -13.61 -3.93 5.91
C VAL A 152 -13.29 -2.58 5.29
N ARG A 153 -12.02 -2.19 5.41
CA ARG A 153 -11.46 -1.02 4.76
C ARG A 153 -10.57 -1.45 3.59
N PHE A 154 -10.92 -1.00 2.39
CA PHE A 154 -10.16 -1.36 1.19
C PHE A 154 -9.13 -0.30 0.81
N VAL A 155 -7.94 -0.79 0.42
CA VAL A 155 -6.94 -0.04 -0.32
C VAL A 155 -6.98 -0.51 -1.77
N ALA A 156 -7.52 0.29 -2.69
CA ALA A 156 -7.60 -0.06 -4.10
C ALA A 156 -6.25 0.11 -4.78
N THR A 157 -5.73 -0.93 -5.43
CA THR A 157 -4.39 -0.95 -6.00
C THR A 157 -4.31 -1.73 -7.30
N GLY A 158 -3.50 -1.24 -8.25
CA GLY A 158 -3.15 -1.96 -9.48
C GLY A 158 -3.93 -1.51 -10.69
N GLY A 159 -3.22 -0.92 -11.66
CA GLY A 159 -3.77 -0.45 -12.93
C GLY A 159 -4.60 0.81 -12.81
N LEU A 160 -4.39 1.64 -11.78
CA LEU A 160 -5.11 2.87 -11.55
C LEU A 160 -4.29 4.09 -11.96
N SER A 161 -4.98 5.09 -12.53
CA SER A 161 -4.51 6.44 -12.80
C SER A 161 -5.03 7.42 -11.74
N VAL A 162 -4.53 8.65 -11.74
CA VAL A 162 -5.03 9.70 -10.84
C VAL A 162 -6.51 10.01 -11.13
N SER A 163 -6.94 9.96 -12.38
CA SER A 163 -8.34 10.18 -12.78
C SER A 163 -9.33 9.13 -12.27
N ASP A 164 -8.85 7.93 -11.87
CA ASP A 164 -9.71 6.88 -11.29
C ASP A 164 -10.01 7.12 -9.80
N VAL A 165 -9.21 7.94 -9.12
CA VAL A 165 -9.29 8.14 -7.66
C VAL A 165 -10.69 8.51 -7.19
N PRO A 166 -11.40 9.52 -7.76
CA PRO A 166 -12.72 9.89 -7.28
C PRO A 166 -13.72 8.72 -7.33
N ALA A 167 -13.75 7.98 -8.45
CA ALA A 167 -14.69 6.86 -8.62
C ALA A 167 -14.48 5.73 -7.61
N PHE A 168 -13.22 5.44 -7.22
CA PHE A 168 -12.93 4.45 -6.20
C PHE A 168 -13.26 4.95 -4.79
N LEU A 169 -13.01 6.21 -4.48
CA LEU A 169 -13.38 6.80 -3.19
C LEU A 169 -14.91 6.85 -3.01
N ASP A 170 -15.65 7.23 -4.06
CA ASP A 170 -17.12 7.25 -4.06
C ASP A 170 -17.71 5.84 -3.89
N ALA A 171 -17.01 4.82 -4.34
CA ALA A 171 -17.38 3.41 -4.14
C ALA A 171 -17.12 2.90 -2.71
N GLY A 172 -16.54 3.72 -1.82
CA GLY A 172 -16.25 3.38 -0.43
C GLY A 172 -14.82 2.87 -0.18
N THR A 173 -13.91 2.98 -1.16
CA THR A 173 -12.48 2.70 -0.91
C THR A 173 -11.92 3.70 0.10
N ALA A 174 -11.21 3.22 1.11
CA ALA A 174 -10.59 4.10 2.11
C ALA A 174 -9.36 4.82 1.55
N VAL A 175 -8.54 4.12 0.76
CA VAL A 175 -7.29 4.63 0.17
C VAL A 175 -7.14 4.12 -1.26
N VAL A 176 -6.70 4.97 -2.18
CA VAL A 176 -6.30 4.59 -3.52
C VAL A 176 -4.77 4.58 -3.63
N ALA A 177 -4.20 3.45 -4.01
CA ALA A 177 -2.75 3.30 -4.12
C ALA A 177 -2.30 3.38 -5.59
N LEU A 178 -1.49 4.39 -5.87
CA LEU A 178 -0.98 4.72 -7.20
C LEU A 178 0.47 4.24 -7.34
N GLY A 179 0.77 3.55 -8.41
CA GLY A 179 2.11 3.03 -8.69
C GLY A 179 2.64 3.52 -10.04
N SER A 180 2.29 2.86 -11.13
CA SER A 180 2.76 3.21 -12.48
C SER A 180 2.39 4.63 -12.91
N ALA A 181 1.26 5.13 -12.48
CA ALA A 181 0.84 6.52 -12.70
C ALA A 181 1.87 7.54 -12.18
N LEU A 182 2.57 7.23 -11.09
CA LEU A 182 3.57 8.13 -10.50
C LEU A 182 4.89 8.19 -11.27
N ALA A 183 5.12 7.32 -12.25
CA ALA A 183 6.23 7.44 -13.19
C ALA A 183 6.01 8.58 -14.19
N ASP A 184 4.75 8.92 -14.48
CA ASP A 184 4.35 9.98 -15.39
C ASP A 184 4.32 11.35 -14.67
N PRO A 185 5.09 12.37 -15.14
CA PRO A 185 5.07 13.71 -14.56
C PRO A 185 3.70 14.39 -14.57
N ASP A 186 2.91 14.18 -15.63
CA ASP A 186 1.59 14.81 -15.78
C ASP A 186 0.59 14.22 -14.77
N GLN A 187 0.66 12.91 -14.54
CA GLN A 187 -0.12 12.25 -13.49
C GLN A 187 0.26 12.75 -12.09
N ARG A 188 1.56 12.96 -11.84
CA ARG A 188 2.01 13.53 -10.55
C ARG A 188 1.54 14.95 -10.33
N ALA A 189 1.48 15.77 -11.38
CA ALA A 189 0.95 17.14 -11.27
C ALA A 189 -0.53 17.17 -10.86
N GLN A 190 -1.30 16.17 -11.28
CA GLN A 190 -2.71 16.03 -10.94
C GLN A 190 -2.98 15.53 -9.50
N LEU A 191 -1.94 15.07 -8.77
CA LEU A 191 -2.13 14.59 -7.39
C LEU A 191 -2.72 15.65 -6.47
N ALA A 192 -2.39 16.93 -6.68
CA ALA A 192 -2.91 18.03 -5.88
C ALA A 192 -4.45 18.15 -5.94
N ASP A 193 -5.07 17.66 -7.02
CA ASP A 193 -6.51 17.73 -7.22
C ASP A 193 -7.27 16.63 -6.43
N VAL A 194 -6.55 15.63 -5.91
CA VAL A 194 -7.14 14.44 -5.25
C VAL A 194 -6.61 14.22 -3.82
N LEU A 195 -5.70 15.07 -3.32
CA LEU A 195 -5.21 15.13 -1.96
C LEU A 195 -6.14 15.99 -1.11
#